data_8df44eacaa58c54d8fc5fc6adf040d7c
#
_entry.id   8df44eacaa58c54d8fc5fc6adf040d7c
#
_cell.length_a   1.000
_cell.length_b   1.000
_cell.length_c   1.000
_cell.angle_alpha   90.00
_cell.angle_beta   90.00
_cell.angle_gamma   90.00
#
_symmetry.space_group_name_H-M   'P 1'
#
loop_
_entity.id
_entity.type
_entity.pdbx_description
1 polymer ?
#
loop_
_entity_poly.entity_id
_entity_poly.type
_entity_poly.pdbx_seq_one_letter_code
_entity_poly.pdbx_strand_id
1 'polypeptide(L)'
;NTLMGTMKVTEKYSIDKKHECQQVFRTTDVAHPGVKMVMEQAEVNLAGPVKVLSESYFPEQFKGLYQRPAEARKMFEERGWNTVAALQLRNPMHGSHAYLAWIAIEVCDGVYIHQLVGKLKPGDIPADVRVKAIDVLVNKYFRTDRVVQGGYPMEMRYGGPREALLHAVFRQNYGCSHLIVGRDHAG
;
A
#
# COMPACT_ATOMS: atom_id res chain seq x y z
N ASN A 1 -0.14 23.78 -8.22
CA ASN A 1 1.03 22.88 -8.32
C ASN A 1 1.86 22.99 -7.03
N THR A 2 2.03 21.89 -6.34
CA THR A 2 2.85 21.82 -5.12
C THR A 2 4.21 21.21 -5.48
N LEU A 3 5.30 21.82 -5.01
CA LEU A 3 6.64 21.26 -5.17
C LEU A 3 6.79 20.06 -4.23
N MET A 4 6.87 18.85 -4.79
CA MET A 4 6.94 17.60 -4.03
C MET A 4 8.35 17.20 -3.65
N GLY A 5 9.32 17.52 -4.49
CA GLY A 5 10.70 17.16 -4.26
C GLY A 5 11.63 17.73 -5.34
N THR A 6 12.91 17.54 -5.14
CA THR A 6 13.97 17.89 -6.10
C THR A 6 14.84 16.68 -6.38
N MET A 7 15.31 16.53 -7.61
CA MET A 7 16.23 15.48 -8.02
C MET A 7 17.50 16.12 -8.61
N LYS A 8 18.68 15.68 -8.13
CA LYS A 8 19.93 15.96 -8.81
C LYS A 8 20.10 14.90 -9.90
N VAL A 9 19.78 15.26 -11.14
CA VAL A 9 19.89 14.32 -12.26
C VAL A 9 21.36 13.95 -12.50
N THR A 10 21.68 12.67 -12.34
CA THR A 10 23.02 12.11 -12.61
C THR A 10 23.04 11.23 -13.85
N GLU A 11 21.87 10.72 -14.25
CA GLU A 11 21.75 9.83 -15.40
C GLU A 11 20.42 10.08 -16.15
N LYS A 12 20.47 9.91 -17.47
CA LYS A 12 19.30 9.86 -18.36
C LYS A 12 19.39 8.58 -19.18
N TYR A 13 18.33 7.80 -19.20
CA TYR A 13 18.30 6.52 -19.91
C TYR A 13 16.94 6.23 -20.49
N SER A 14 16.88 5.31 -21.45
CA SER A 14 15.65 4.76 -22.01
C SER A 14 15.48 3.31 -21.58
N ILE A 15 14.24 2.85 -21.52
CA ILE A 15 13.89 1.45 -21.21
C ILE A 15 13.13 0.83 -22.37
N ASP A 16 13.23 -0.47 -22.52
CA ASP A 16 12.34 -1.24 -23.38
C ASP A 16 11.02 -1.48 -22.62
N LYS A 17 10.05 -0.61 -22.84
CA LYS A 17 8.74 -0.65 -22.18
C LYS A 17 7.99 -1.97 -22.45
N LYS A 18 8.11 -2.53 -23.66
CA LYS A 18 7.46 -3.81 -24.00
C LYS A 18 8.08 -4.96 -23.22
N HIS A 19 9.41 -4.99 -23.16
CA HIS A 19 10.12 -5.98 -22.35
C HIS A 19 9.74 -5.86 -20.88
N GLU A 20 9.75 -4.65 -20.33
CA GLU A 20 9.31 -4.40 -18.93
C GLU A 20 7.89 -4.92 -18.70
N CYS A 21 6.92 -4.54 -19.55
CA CYS A 21 5.54 -5.00 -19.43
C CYS A 21 5.43 -6.52 -19.47
N GLN A 22 6.13 -7.17 -20.40
CA GLN A 22 6.14 -8.64 -20.51
C GLN A 22 6.71 -9.29 -19.23
N GLN A 23 7.74 -8.70 -18.63
CA GLN A 23 8.35 -9.24 -17.42
C GLN A 23 7.51 -8.99 -16.18
N VAL A 24 6.91 -7.81 -16.05
CA VAL A 24 6.16 -7.40 -14.84
C VAL A 24 4.72 -7.91 -14.87
N PHE A 25 4.00 -7.65 -15.96
CA PHE A 25 2.56 -7.92 -16.08
C PHE A 25 2.24 -9.23 -16.84
N ARG A 26 3.24 -9.86 -17.45
CA ARG A 26 3.10 -11.04 -18.33
C ARG A 26 2.26 -10.79 -19.57
N THR A 27 2.02 -9.54 -19.92
CA THR A 27 1.29 -9.10 -21.11
C THR A 27 1.82 -7.74 -21.57
N THR A 28 1.63 -7.44 -22.83
CA THR A 28 1.87 -6.11 -23.42
C THR A 28 0.56 -5.46 -23.88
N ASP A 29 -0.58 -6.06 -23.55
CA ASP A 29 -1.89 -5.53 -23.89
C ASP A 29 -2.19 -4.26 -23.10
N VAL A 30 -2.44 -3.15 -23.81
CA VAL A 30 -2.77 -1.84 -23.22
C VAL A 30 -4.14 -1.79 -22.55
N ALA A 31 -4.98 -2.81 -22.71
CA ALA A 31 -6.20 -2.96 -21.93
C ALA A 31 -5.88 -3.21 -20.44
N HIS A 32 -4.69 -3.75 -20.15
CA HIS A 32 -4.22 -3.90 -18.78
C HIS A 32 -3.77 -2.54 -18.20
N PRO A 33 -4.32 -2.07 -17.06
CA PRO A 33 -4.08 -0.71 -16.55
C PRO A 33 -2.60 -0.43 -16.25
N GLY A 34 -1.85 -1.40 -15.72
CA GLY A 34 -0.42 -1.27 -15.47
C GLY A 34 0.40 -1.14 -16.75
N VAL A 35 0.08 -1.92 -17.78
CA VAL A 35 0.70 -1.83 -19.12
C VAL A 35 0.45 -0.46 -19.72
N LYS A 36 -0.83 -0.03 -19.73
CA LYS A 36 -1.21 1.29 -20.24
C LYS A 36 -0.36 2.39 -19.58
N MET A 37 -0.23 2.35 -18.27
CA MET A 37 0.53 3.33 -17.51
C MET A 37 2.01 3.37 -17.90
N VAL A 38 2.66 2.21 -18.11
CA VAL A 38 4.06 2.13 -18.58
C VAL A 38 4.19 2.65 -20.01
N MET A 39 3.28 2.26 -20.90
CA MET A 39 3.33 2.66 -22.31
C MET A 39 3.11 4.17 -22.51
N GLU A 40 2.33 4.82 -21.64
CA GLU A 40 2.07 6.25 -21.64
C GLU A 40 3.19 7.10 -21.00
N GLN A 41 4.17 6.50 -20.31
CA GLN A 41 5.31 7.21 -19.75
C GLN A 41 6.17 7.86 -20.84
N ALA A 42 6.94 8.90 -20.48
CA ALA A 42 7.93 9.50 -21.38
C ALA A 42 9.03 8.49 -21.76
N GLU A 43 9.71 8.75 -22.89
CA GLU A 43 10.77 7.85 -23.40
C GLU A 43 12.05 7.93 -22.58
N VAL A 44 12.28 9.06 -21.91
CA VAL A 44 13.51 9.29 -21.15
C VAL A 44 13.20 9.18 -19.66
N ASN A 45 13.91 8.30 -18.99
CA ASN A 45 13.93 8.21 -17.54
C ASN A 45 15.09 9.00 -16.95
N LEU A 46 14.92 9.49 -15.75
CA LEU A 46 15.91 10.23 -14.99
C LEU A 46 16.30 9.46 -13.74
N ALA A 47 17.58 9.43 -13.42
CA ALA A 47 18.06 8.88 -12.16
C ALA A 47 18.95 9.89 -11.42
N GLY A 48 18.98 9.76 -10.10
CA GLY A 48 19.80 10.59 -9.23
C GLY A 48 19.22 10.71 -7.82
N PRO A 49 19.99 11.29 -6.88
CA PRO A 49 19.53 11.54 -5.53
C PRO A 49 18.28 12.44 -5.50
N VAL A 50 17.29 12.04 -4.72
CA VAL A 50 16.03 12.76 -4.54
C VAL A 50 15.95 13.32 -3.13
N LYS A 51 15.56 14.60 -3.02
CA LYS A 51 15.19 15.24 -1.75
C LYS A 51 13.67 15.45 -1.76
N VAL A 52 12.98 14.75 -0.88
CA VAL A 52 11.53 14.91 -0.67
C VAL A 52 11.29 16.17 0.15
N LEU A 53 10.38 17.02 -0.30
CA LEU A 53 10.02 18.30 0.35
C LEU A 53 8.58 18.31 0.86
N SER A 54 7.72 17.46 0.33
CA SER A 54 6.30 17.40 0.71
C SER A 54 5.77 15.96 0.63
N GLU A 55 4.87 15.63 1.53
CA GLU A 55 4.10 14.39 1.51
C GLU A 55 2.70 14.59 0.90
N SER A 56 2.53 15.71 0.15
CA SER A 56 1.26 16.10 -0.44
C SER A 56 0.17 16.34 0.62
N TYR A 57 -1.07 16.03 0.29
CA TYR A 57 -2.25 16.22 1.14
C TYR A 57 -2.52 15.04 2.10
N PHE A 58 -1.78 13.94 1.97
CA PHE A 58 -2.07 12.72 2.71
C PHE A 58 -2.07 12.87 4.23
N PRO A 59 -1.07 13.54 4.86
CA PRO A 59 -1.06 13.71 6.30
C PRO A 59 -2.26 14.49 6.83
N GLU A 60 -2.70 15.51 6.09
CA GLU A 60 -3.83 16.36 6.48
C GLU A 60 -5.18 15.67 6.22
N GLN A 61 -5.35 15.09 5.02
CA GLN A 61 -6.61 14.43 4.64
C GLN A 61 -6.87 13.18 5.45
N PHE A 62 -5.82 12.43 5.80
CA PHE A 62 -5.91 11.16 6.53
C PHE A 62 -5.27 11.27 7.91
N LYS A 63 -5.53 12.37 8.60
CA LYS A 63 -4.99 12.63 9.94
C LYS A 63 -5.34 11.49 10.90
N GLY A 64 -4.32 10.99 11.62
CA GLY A 64 -4.46 9.85 12.54
C GLY A 64 -4.47 8.48 11.86
N LEU A 65 -4.60 8.42 10.52
CA LEU A 65 -4.52 7.19 9.75
C LEU A 65 -3.22 7.10 8.95
N TYR A 66 -2.82 8.21 8.29
CA TYR A 66 -1.55 8.25 7.58
C TYR A 66 -0.39 8.11 8.56
N GLN A 67 0.54 7.21 8.26
CA GLN A 67 1.70 6.93 9.09
C GLN A 67 2.91 6.69 8.20
N ARG A 68 4.06 7.19 8.65
CA ARG A 68 5.35 6.83 8.08
C ARG A 68 5.82 5.48 8.64
N PRO A 69 6.71 4.76 7.94
CA PRO A 69 7.24 3.50 8.44
C PRO A 69 7.81 3.57 9.86
N ALA A 70 8.54 4.63 10.19
CA ALA A 70 9.11 4.81 11.52
C ALA A 70 8.03 4.98 12.61
N GLU A 71 6.94 5.68 12.30
CA GLU A 71 5.82 5.89 13.21
C GLU A 71 5.06 4.60 13.49
N ALA A 72 4.84 3.78 12.45
CA ALA A 72 4.21 2.47 12.59
C ALA A 72 5.07 1.52 13.43
N ARG A 73 6.40 1.47 13.19
CA ARG A 73 7.33 0.67 13.99
C ARG A 73 7.29 1.07 15.46
N LYS A 74 7.35 2.37 15.74
CA LYS A 74 7.27 2.91 17.10
C LYS A 74 5.94 2.53 17.77
N MET A 75 4.83 2.63 17.06
CA MET A 75 3.51 2.24 17.56
C MET A 75 3.46 0.75 17.93
N PHE A 76 4.07 -0.15 17.14
CA PHE A 76 4.13 -1.58 17.46
C PHE A 76 5.03 -1.85 18.67
N GLU A 77 6.16 -1.17 18.77
CA GLU A 77 7.08 -1.25 19.92
C GLU A 77 6.40 -0.80 21.22
N GLU A 78 5.71 0.34 21.20
CA GLU A 78 4.96 0.88 22.36
C GLU A 78 3.83 -0.06 22.81
N ARG A 79 3.30 -0.90 21.92
CA ARG A 79 2.31 -1.95 22.22
C ARG A 79 2.95 -3.26 22.69
N GLY A 80 4.26 -3.39 22.65
CA GLY A 80 4.99 -4.63 22.95
C GLY A 80 4.78 -5.72 21.90
N TRP A 81 4.47 -5.34 20.65
CA TRP A 81 4.26 -6.30 19.56
C TRP A 81 5.57 -6.66 18.87
N ASN A 82 5.94 -7.93 18.91
CA ASN A 82 7.10 -8.48 18.20
C ASN A 82 6.71 -9.06 16.84
N THR A 83 5.48 -9.54 16.71
CA THR A 83 4.92 -10.10 15.48
C THR A 83 3.67 -9.35 15.06
N VAL A 84 3.66 -8.86 13.82
CA VAL A 84 2.55 -8.08 13.27
C VAL A 84 2.18 -8.62 11.90
N ALA A 85 0.90 -8.99 11.73
CA ALA A 85 0.38 -9.38 10.44
C ALA A 85 -0.26 -8.17 9.73
N ALA A 86 0.21 -7.87 8.52
CA ALA A 86 -0.40 -6.84 7.69
C ALA A 86 -1.56 -7.40 6.87
N LEU A 87 -2.72 -6.75 6.93
CA LEU A 87 -3.84 -6.97 6.03
C LEU A 87 -4.00 -5.74 5.13
N GLN A 88 -3.62 -5.87 3.85
CA GLN A 88 -3.79 -4.80 2.87
C GLN A 88 -5.22 -4.75 2.37
N LEU A 89 -5.84 -3.57 2.40
CA LEU A 89 -7.19 -3.35 1.91
C LEU A 89 -7.26 -2.14 0.97
N ARG A 90 -8.00 -2.30 -0.13
CA ARG A 90 -8.44 -1.20 -1.00
C ARG A 90 -9.96 -1.07 -1.06
N ASN A 91 -10.68 -2.02 -0.49
CA ASN A 91 -12.13 -2.07 -0.40
C ASN A 91 -12.58 -2.07 1.07
N PRO A 92 -13.84 -1.77 1.37
CA PRO A 92 -14.40 -1.97 2.71
C PRO A 92 -14.19 -3.39 3.20
N MET A 93 -13.98 -3.54 4.49
CA MET A 93 -13.86 -4.83 5.14
C MET A 93 -15.22 -5.52 5.21
N HIS A 94 -15.27 -6.79 4.86
CA HIS A 94 -16.43 -7.66 5.02
C HIS A 94 -16.05 -8.92 5.83
N GLY A 95 -17.04 -9.81 6.09
CA GLY A 95 -16.88 -10.95 7.00
C GLY A 95 -15.64 -11.81 6.74
N SER A 96 -15.29 -12.10 5.49
CA SER A 96 -14.09 -12.90 5.20
C SER A 96 -12.78 -12.18 5.50
N HIS A 97 -12.72 -10.86 5.31
CA HIS A 97 -11.54 -10.08 5.73
C HIS A 97 -11.43 -10.05 7.27
N ALA A 98 -12.58 -9.91 7.98
CA ALA A 98 -12.61 -9.97 9.43
C ALA A 98 -12.14 -11.35 9.94
N TYR A 99 -12.57 -12.42 9.29
CA TYR A 99 -12.14 -13.77 9.62
C TYR A 99 -10.61 -13.96 9.47
N LEU A 100 -10.03 -13.46 8.38
CA LEU A 100 -8.57 -13.49 8.20
C LEU A 100 -7.83 -12.68 9.28
N ALA A 101 -8.38 -11.54 9.68
CA ALA A 101 -7.79 -10.75 10.76
C ALA A 101 -7.90 -11.49 12.12
N TRP A 102 -8.98 -12.17 12.40
CA TRP A 102 -9.11 -13.00 13.62
C TRP A 102 -8.10 -14.15 13.65
N ILE A 103 -7.92 -14.87 12.52
CA ILE A 103 -6.87 -15.91 12.43
C ILE A 103 -5.49 -15.31 12.72
N ALA A 104 -5.22 -14.13 12.15
CA ALA A 104 -3.92 -13.47 12.36
C ALA A 104 -3.69 -13.03 13.82
N ILE A 105 -4.74 -12.63 14.55
CA ILE A 105 -4.67 -12.31 15.98
C ILE A 105 -4.28 -13.54 16.82
N GLU A 106 -4.66 -14.74 16.40
CA GLU A 106 -4.33 -15.97 17.12
C GLU A 106 -2.84 -16.37 16.96
N VAL A 107 -2.19 -15.94 15.89
CA VAL A 107 -0.82 -16.35 15.56
C VAL A 107 0.23 -15.22 15.65
N CYS A 108 -0.22 -13.96 15.74
CA CYS A 108 0.64 -12.79 15.88
C CYS A 108 0.24 -11.95 17.09
N ASP A 109 1.13 -11.08 17.55
CA ASP A 109 0.83 -10.14 18.65
C ASP A 109 -0.20 -9.11 18.24
N GLY A 110 -0.19 -8.70 16.96
CA GLY A 110 -1.15 -7.75 16.45
C GLY A 110 -1.39 -7.82 14.95
N VAL A 111 -2.46 -7.15 14.51
CA VAL A 111 -2.84 -7.00 13.10
C VAL A 111 -2.84 -5.54 12.71
N TYR A 112 -2.15 -5.23 11.63
CA TYR A 112 -2.12 -3.92 11.01
C TYR A 112 -2.98 -3.90 9.75
N ILE A 113 -4.16 -3.29 9.84
CA ILE A 113 -5.05 -3.09 8.68
C ILE A 113 -4.52 -1.89 7.89
N HIS A 114 -3.80 -2.17 6.82
CA HIS A 114 -3.09 -1.17 6.03
C HIS A 114 -3.87 -0.82 4.77
N GLN A 115 -4.63 0.27 4.84
CA GLN A 115 -5.54 0.72 3.80
C GLN A 115 -4.80 1.51 2.72
N LEU A 116 -5.09 1.23 1.45
CA LEU A 116 -4.60 2.04 0.35
C LEU A 116 -5.40 3.34 0.26
N VAL A 117 -4.75 4.46 0.46
CA VAL A 117 -5.37 5.81 0.39
C VAL A 117 -4.86 6.63 -0.80
N GLY A 118 -4.07 6.02 -1.69
CA GLY A 118 -3.65 6.61 -2.96
C GLY A 118 -4.79 6.72 -3.95
N LYS A 119 -4.47 7.03 -5.19
CA LYS A 119 -5.43 7.17 -6.28
C LYS A 119 -6.19 5.86 -6.50
N LEU A 120 -7.50 5.97 -6.59
CA LEU A 120 -8.42 4.87 -6.86
C LEU A 120 -8.77 4.81 -8.35
N LYS A 121 -9.12 3.61 -8.83
CA LYS A 121 -9.70 3.45 -10.16
C LYS A 121 -11.19 3.83 -10.15
N PRO A 122 -11.76 4.18 -11.30
CA PRO A 122 -13.20 4.40 -11.44
C PRO A 122 -14.00 3.18 -10.94
N GLY A 123 -15.02 3.43 -10.11
CA GLY A 123 -15.86 2.39 -9.51
C GLY A 123 -15.40 1.90 -8.14
N ASP A 124 -14.21 2.25 -7.66
CA ASP A 124 -13.80 1.97 -6.30
C ASP A 124 -14.54 2.88 -5.29
N ILE A 125 -14.77 2.35 -4.10
CA ILE A 125 -15.40 3.12 -3.01
C ILE A 125 -14.45 4.22 -2.53
N PRO A 126 -14.92 5.48 -2.40
CA PRO A 126 -14.12 6.59 -1.92
C PRO A 126 -13.38 6.28 -0.61
N ALA A 127 -12.14 6.77 -0.49
CA ALA A 127 -11.27 6.43 0.64
C ALA A 127 -11.87 6.86 2.00
N ASP A 128 -12.53 8.03 2.06
CA ASP A 128 -13.16 8.55 3.27
C ASP A 128 -14.32 7.66 3.76
N VAL A 129 -15.13 7.12 2.85
CA VAL A 129 -16.22 6.19 3.16
C VAL A 129 -15.64 4.85 3.66
N ARG A 130 -14.64 4.34 2.96
CA ARG A 130 -13.97 3.08 3.32
C ARG A 130 -13.28 3.17 4.67
N VAL A 131 -12.54 4.25 4.92
CA VAL A 131 -11.86 4.49 6.20
C VAL A 131 -12.86 4.47 7.35
N LYS A 132 -13.99 5.18 7.22
CA LYS A 132 -15.05 5.18 8.23
C LYS A 132 -15.65 3.79 8.45
N ALA A 133 -15.91 3.05 7.38
CA ALA A 133 -16.46 1.69 7.48
C ALA A 133 -15.50 0.74 8.22
N ILE A 134 -14.19 0.80 7.91
CA ILE A 134 -13.18 -0.01 8.58
C ILE A 134 -13.01 0.43 10.03
N ASP A 135 -13.03 1.72 10.32
CA ASP A 135 -12.93 2.25 11.67
C ASP A 135 -14.06 1.73 12.58
N VAL A 136 -15.29 1.77 12.09
CA VAL A 136 -16.44 1.19 12.80
C VAL A 136 -16.23 -0.29 13.09
N LEU A 137 -15.72 -1.05 12.12
CA LEU A 137 -15.51 -2.49 12.29
C LEU A 137 -14.37 -2.75 13.29
N VAL A 138 -13.26 -2.06 13.18
CA VAL A 138 -12.12 -2.19 14.09
C VAL A 138 -12.54 -1.88 15.53
N ASN A 139 -13.26 -0.79 15.75
CA ASN A 139 -13.64 -0.36 17.10
C ASN A 139 -14.80 -1.15 17.73
N LYS A 140 -15.67 -1.78 16.92
CA LYS A 140 -16.83 -2.51 17.44
C LYS A 140 -16.68 -4.03 17.47
N TYR A 141 -15.85 -4.60 16.61
CA TYR A 141 -15.79 -6.05 16.41
C TYR A 141 -14.43 -6.66 16.73
N PHE A 142 -13.38 -5.84 16.85
CA PHE A 142 -12.06 -6.31 17.23
C PHE A 142 -11.65 -5.79 18.60
N ARG A 143 -10.70 -6.46 19.19
CA ARG A 143 -9.97 -5.96 20.36
C ARG A 143 -9.02 -4.85 19.91
N THR A 144 -9.22 -3.66 20.40
CA THR A 144 -8.42 -2.47 20.02
C THR A 144 -6.97 -2.52 20.51
N ASP A 145 -6.66 -3.44 21.44
CA ASP A 145 -5.29 -3.76 21.88
C ASP A 145 -4.55 -4.72 20.92
N ARG A 146 -5.26 -5.36 19.97
CA ARG A 146 -4.71 -6.35 19.04
C ARG A 146 -4.82 -5.96 17.56
N VAL A 147 -5.61 -4.96 17.23
CA VAL A 147 -5.83 -4.50 15.85
C VAL A 147 -5.66 -3.00 15.77
N VAL A 148 -4.85 -2.55 14.82
CA VAL A 148 -4.67 -1.14 14.49
C VAL A 148 -4.80 -0.94 12.99
N GLN A 149 -5.08 0.28 12.57
CA GLN A 149 -5.19 0.62 11.15
C GLN A 149 -4.20 1.74 10.78
N GLY A 150 -3.82 1.76 9.51
CA GLY A 150 -3.00 2.80 8.93
C GLY A 150 -3.34 3.03 7.46
N GLY A 151 -2.98 4.19 6.96
CA GLY A 151 -3.18 4.58 5.56
C GLY A 151 -1.86 4.60 4.79
N TYR A 152 -1.88 4.04 3.58
CA TYR A 152 -0.73 3.97 2.69
C TYR A 152 -1.04 4.64 1.35
N PRO A 153 -0.32 5.73 0.99
CA PRO A 153 -0.56 6.49 -0.24
C PRO A 153 0.07 5.79 -1.45
N MET A 154 -0.41 4.62 -1.79
CA MET A 154 0.09 3.80 -2.88
C MET A 154 -0.98 3.63 -3.96
N GLU A 155 -0.56 3.64 -5.21
CA GLU A 155 -1.34 3.23 -6.37
C GLU A 155 -0.98 1.81 -6.77
N MET A 156 -1.99 0.98 -7.02
CA MET A 156 -1.77 -0.38 -7.50
C MET A 156 -1.40 -0.39 -8.99
N ARG A 157 -0.54 -1.33 -9.35
CA ARG A 157 -0.08 -1.57 -10.73
C ARG A 157 -0.71 -2.80 -11.36
N TYR A 158 -1.33 -3.66 -10.55
CA TYR A 158 -1.94 -4.92 -10.98
C TYR A 158 -0.91 -5.89 -11.57
N GLY A 159 0.28 -5.92 -10.98
CA GLY A 159 1.41 -6.76 -11.39
C GLY A 159 1.38 -8.19 -10.82
N GLY A 160 0.26 -8.60 -10.21
CA GLY A 160 0.08 -9.94 -9.66
C GLY A 160 1.13 -10.33 -8.62
N PRO A 161 1.76 -11.52 -8.75
CA PRO A 161 2.71 -12.02 -7.75
C PRO A 161 3.92 -11.10 -7.52
N ARG A 162 4.37 -10.38 -8.54
CA ARG A 162 5.50 -9.44 -8.41
C ARG A 162 5.12 -8.24 -7.57
N GLU A 163 3.93 -7.71 -7.78
CA GLU A 163 3.42 -6.62 -6.93
C GLU A 163 3.12 -7.11 -5.51
N ALA A 164 2.64 -8.34 -5.35
CA ALA A 164 2.45 -8.94 -4.02
C ALA A 164 3.75 -9.00 -3.22
N LEU A 165 4.87 -9.38 -3.85
CA LEU A 165 6.20 -9.33 -3.23
C LEU A 165 6.63 -7.90 -2.86
N LEU A 166 6.39 -6.93 -3.73
CA LEU A 166 6.65 -5.52 -3.44
C LEU A 166 5.80 -5.03 -2.26
N HIS A 167 4.53 -5.44 -2.20
CA HIS A 167 3.66 -5.15 -1.06
C HIS A 167 4.17 -5.75 0.25
N ALA A 168 4.79 -6.94 0.20
CA ALA A 168 5.43 -7.55 1.36
C ALA A 168 6.63 -6.73 1.84
N VAL A 169 7.50 -6.29 0.92
CA VAL A 169 8.65 -5.41 1.24
C VAL A 169 8.19 -4.10 1.87
N PHE A 170 7.13 -3.48 1.34
CA PHE A 170 6.57 -2.27 1.95
C PHE A 170 6.13 -2.51 3.39
N ARG A 171 5.41 -3.61 3.67
CA ARG A 171 4.94 -3.92 5.03
C ARG A 171 6.09 -4.30 5.96
N GLN A 172 7.12 -4.95 5.46
CA GLN A 172 8.35 -5.16 6.20
C GLN A 172 8.99 -3.82 6.61
N ASN A 173 9.01 -2.83 5.73
CA ASN A 173 9.48 -1.47 6.05
C ASN A 173 8.64 -0.80 7.14
N TYR A 174 7.35 -1.08 7.19
CA TYR A 174 6.44 -0.62 8.26
C TYR A 174 6.60 -1.40 9.57
N GLY A 175 7.43 -2.45 9.61
CA GLY A 175 7.67 -3.25 10.80
C GLY A 175 6.79 -4.50 10.93
N CYS A 176 6.01 -4.82 9.89
CA CYS A 176 5.22 -6.05 9.88
C CYS A 176 6.13 -7.27 9.62
N SER A 177 5.89 -8.35 10.34
CA SER A 177 6.59 -9.63 10.21
C SER A 177 5.88 -10.58 9.24
N HIS A 178 4.58 -10.39 9.03
CA HIS A 178 3.72 -11.23 8.18
C HIS A 178 2.86 -10.38 7.25
N LEU A 179 2.56 -10.91 6.07
CA LEU A 179 1.59 -10.34 5.14
C LEU A 179 0.51 -11.38 4.85
N ILE A 180 -0.75 -10.99 5.00
CA ILE A 180 -1.89 -11.80 4.58
C ILE A 180 -2.04 -11.65 3.07
N VAL A 181 -1.86 -12.74 2.33
CA VAL A 181 -1.93 -12.78 0.87
C VAL A 181 -3.23 -13.45 0.46
N GLY A 182 -4.08 -12.73 -0.26
CA GLY A 182 -5.31 -13.26 -0.83
C GLY A 182 -5.04 -14.14 -2.07
N ARG A 183 -6.06 -14.89 -2.50
CA ARG A 183 -5.98 -15.80 -3.66
C ARG A 183 -5.50 -15.09 -4.94
N ASP A 184 -5.92 -13.86 -5.12
CA ASP A 184 -5.65 -13.03 -6.32
C ASP A 184 -5.11 -11.66 -5.88
N HIS A 185 -4.01 -11.69 -5.14
CA HIS A 185 -3.41 -10.48 -4.58
C HIS A 185 -2.73 -9.67 -5.68
N ALA A 186 -3.20 -8.43 -5.88
CA ALA A 186 -2.69 -7.51 -6.91
C ALA A 186 -2.87 -7.98 -8.36
N GLY A 187 -3.80 -8.89 -8.59
CA GLY A 187 -4.24 -9.29 -9.93
C GLY A 187 -5.39 -8.44 -10.46
#